data_d2a49c5c04d0197c6ac3c71574882543
#
_entry.id   d2a49c5c04d0197c6ac3c71574882543
#
_cell.length_a   1.000
_cell.length_b   1.000
_cell.length_c   1.000
_cell.angle_alpha   90.00
_cell.angle_beta   90.00
_cell.angle_gamma   90.00
#
_symmetry.space_group_name_H-M   'P 1'
#
loop_
_entity.id
_entity.type
_entity.pdbx_description
1 polymer ?
#
loop_
_entity_poly.entity_id
_entity_poly.type
_entity_poly.pdbx_seq_one_letter_code
_entity_poly.pdbx_strand_id
1 'polypeptide(L)'
;MGSQISENAIPTVNISAILSPTASKAERHQVIEDVRHASTTYGFFNLVGHGIPHAQLQQAFESSKLFFALPEEKRMDVHVGKAVGRSFRGWEPPLIQQHEKGLLPDTKETFIVGREVPADDPEAGTFLTGPNLWPDLPKEEFQDVVLAYQARMVKLAQTIVHILVQGLPEAWECPPDALDGLTVDPAIPMRFLHYGPVKEKDPRQFGVAAHADFSAITILLQQPGTEGLQVWYPPTEDWIPVPVVEDGFVINIGDLMQKYTAGYYRSARHRVVTFDDKDKHRYSIAFFLDGNLQFRTKALNGSGPETVVGEYVRSCLMGTLGTRGPLL
;
A
#
# COMPACT_ATOMS: atom_id res chain seq x y z
N MET A 1 19.50 -7.58 28.49
CA MET A 1 18.10 -7.64 28.93
C MET A 1 17.27 -7.89 27.68
N GLY A 2 16.82 -9.12 27.46
CA GLY A 2 15.97 -9.45 26.32
C GLY A 2 14.60 -8.79 26.52
N SER A 3 14.21 -7.92 25.59
CA SER A 3 12.84 -7.43 25.54
C SER A 3 11.93 -8.63 25.28
N GLN A 4 11.06 -8.98 26.20
CA GLN A 4 9.92 -9.85 25.92
C GLN A 4 9.07 -9.12 24.88
N ILE A 5 9.20 -9.53 23.62
CA ILE A 5 8.24 -9.18 22.56
C ILE A 5 6.93 -9.82 23.05
N SER A 6 5.90 -9.02 23.30
CA SER A 6 4.57 -9.57 23.57
C SER A 6 4.18 -10.41 22.35
N GLU A 7 3.77 -11.64 22.54
CA GLU A 7 3.45 -12.61 21.46
C GLU A 7 2.39 -12.12 20.47
N ASN A 8 1.81 -10.94 20.69
CA ASN A 8 0.73 -10.33 19.91
C ASN A 8 1.08 -8.90 19.40
N ALA A 9 2.34 -8.61 19.11
CA ALA A 9 2.74 -7.31 18.54
C ALA A 9 3.26 -7.46 17.10
N ILE A 10 2.84 -6.55 16.23
CA ILE A 10 3.38 -6.49 14.84
C ILE A 10 4.89 -6.23 14.92
N PRO A 11 5.73 -7.11 14.33
CA PRO A 11 7.18 -7.00 14.43
C PRO A 11 7.73 -5.80 13.65
N THR A 12 8.89 -5.31 14.08
CA THR A 12 9.67 -4.30 13.37
C THR A 12 10.92 -4.96 12.80
N VAL A 13 11.10 -4.88 11.48
CA VAL A 13 12.24 -5.45 10.76
C VAL A 13 13.15 -4.34 10.25
N ASN A 14 14.45 -4.45 10.54
CA ASN A 14 15.46 -3.53 10.05
C ASN A 14 16.17 -4.14 8.83
N ILE A 15 15.97 -3.52 7.65
CA ILE A 15 16.55 -4.03 6.40
C ILE A 15 17.91 -3.41 6.03
N SER A 16 18.53 -2.63 6.91
CA SER A 16 19.79 -1.94 6.60
C SER A 16 20.92 -2.87 6.15
N ALA A 17 20.96 -4.11 6.66
CA ALA A 17 21.93 -5.11 6.22
C ALA A 17 21.77 -5.52 4.74
N ILE A 18 20.55 -5.50 4.19
CA ILE A 18 20.31 -5.77 2.76
C ILE A 18 20.91 -4.63 1.90
N LEU A 19 20.82 -3.41 2.37
CA LEU A 19 21.26 -2.21 1.64
C LEU A 19 22.76 -1.93 1.82
N SER A 20 23.38 -2.48 2.86
CA SER A 20 24.80 -2.25 3.16
C SER A 20 25.70 -3.11 2.27
N PRO A 21 26.71 -2.52 1.59
CA PRO A 21 27.70 -3.29 0.83
C PRO A 21 28.63 -4.11 1.75
N THR A 22 28.74 -3.76 3.03
CA THR A 22 29.67 -4.36 4.01
C THR A 22 29.00 -5.40 4.93
N ALA A 23 27.68 -5.54 4.87
CA ALA A 23 26.99 -6.52 5.70
C ALA A 23 27.40 -7.96 5.35
N SER A 24 27.57 -8.78 6.36
CA SER A 24 27.86 -10.20 6.22
C SER A 24 26.69 -10.98 5.63
N LYS A 25 26.95 -12.19 5.12
CA LYS A 25 25.89 -13.10 4.67
C LYS A 25 24.92 -13.46 5.81
N ALA A 26 25.43 -13.60 7.05
CA ALA A 26 24.61 -13.94 8.20
C ALA A 26 23.63 -12.81 8.55
N GLU A 27 24.08 -11.54 8.53
CA GLU A 27 23.21 -10.39 8.77
C GLU A 27 22.11 -10.26 7.71
N ARG A 28 22.46 -10.45 6.44
CA ARG A 28 21.47 -10.45 5.35
C ARG A 28 20.47 -11.59 5.49
N HIS A 29 20.94 -12.79 5.83
CA HIS A 29 20.10 -13.96 6.04
C HIS A 29 19.13 -13.73 7.21
N GLN A 30 19.59 -13.11 8.31
CA GLN A 30 18.72 -12.79 9.44
C GLN A 30 17.55 -11.87 9.02
N VAL A 31 17.82 -10.83 8.20
CA VAL A 31 16.74 -9.96 7.67
C VAL A 31 15.73 -10.75 6.85
N ILE A 32 16.21 -11.68 5.99
CA ILE A 32 15.31 -12.52 5.18
C ILE A 32 14.43 -13.39 6.09
N GLU A 33 14.99 -13.99 7.15
CA GLU A 33 14.25 -14.80 8.12
C GLU A 33 13.23 -13.96 8.90
N ASP A 34 13.59 -12.74 9.32
CA ASP A 34 12.69 -11.84 10.04
C ASP A 34 11.50 -11.43 9.15
N VAL A 35 11.73 -11.07 7.88
CA VAL A 35 10.66 -10.76 6.89
C VAL A 35 9.82 -11.99 6.62
N ARG A 36 10.44 -13.16 6.43
CA ARG A 36 9.74 -14.44 6.24
C ARG A 36 8.81 -14.73 7.40
N HIS A 37 9.32 -14.67 8.63
CA HIS A 37 8.53 -14.92 9.83
C HIS A 37 7.35 -13.96 9.95
N ALA A 38 7.59 -12.66 9.78
CA ALA A 38 6.54 -11.65 9.83
C ALA A 38 5.46 -11.85 8.76
N SER A 39 5.88 -12.17 7.53
CA SER A 39 4.98 -12.35 6.39
C SER A 39 4.16 -13.64 6.47
N THR A 40 4.72 -14.72 7.05
CA THR A 40 4.00 -15.98 7.25
C THR A 40 3.05 -15.92 8.45
N THR A 41 3.43 -15.23 9.52
CA THR A 41 2.70 -15.19 10.78
C THR A 41 1.61 -14.12 10.79
N TYR A 42 1.99 -12.90 10.46
CA TYR A 42 1.10 -11.73 10.54
C TYR A 42 0.62 -11.23 9.18
N GLY A 43 1.42 -11.42 8.11
CA GLY A 43 1.23 -10.76 6.83
C GLY A 43 1.51 -9.25 6.88
N PHE A 44 2.02 -8.77 8.02
CA PHE A 44 2.31 -7.36 8.34
C PHE A 44 3.61 -7.23 9.14
N PHE A 45 4.35 -6.16 8.89
CA PHE A 45 5.48 -5.75 9.73
C PHE A 45 5.78 -4.26 9.56
N ASN A 46 6.37 -3.66 10.60
CA ASN A 46 7.02 -2.36 10.46
C ASN A 46 8.42 -2.56 9.86
N LEU A 47 8.80 -1.66 8.96
CA LEU A 47 10.08 -1.69 8.27
C LEU A 47 10.87 -0.44 8.55
N VAL A 48 12.09 -0.61 9.03
CA VAL A 48 13.06 0.47 9.28
C VAL A 48 14.38 0.20 8.57
N GLY A 49 15.31 1.16 8.58
CA GLY A 49 16.62 0.99 7.95
C GLY A 49 16.57 0.97 6.42
N HIS A 50 15.53 1.55 5.83
CA HIS A 50 15.27 1.58 4.38
C HIS A 50 16.08 2.63 3.61
N GLY A 51 16.89 3.46 4.29
CA GLY A 51 17.78 4.43 3.65
C GLY A 51 17.11 5.65 3.00
N ILE A 52 15.80 5.84 3.16
CA ILE A 52 15.11 7.04 2.70
C ILE A 52 15.22 8.11 3.77
N PRO A 53 15.76 9.31 3.46
CA PRO A 53 15.97 10.36 4.45
C PRO A 53 14.66 10.86 5.07
N HIS A 54 14.68 11.14 6.38
CA HIS A 54 13.56 11.74 7.13
C HIS A 54 12.95 12.95 6.41
N ALA A 55 13.80 13.85 5.90
CA ALA A 55 13.34 15.05 5.18
C ALA A 55 12.43 14.72 3.97
N GLN A 56 12.68 13.61 3.26
CA GLN A 56 11.84 13.22 2.13
C GLN A 56 10.48 12.66 2.59
N LEU A 57 10.43 11.96 3.72
CA LEU A 57 9.18 11.50 4.33
C LEU A 57 8.34 12.69 4.79
N GLN A 58 8.97 13.68 5.40
CA GLN A 58 8.32 14.92 5.81
C GLN A 58 7.78 15.70 4.60
N GLN A 59 8.57 15.84 3.54
CA GLN A 59 8.11 16.49 2.30
C GLN A 59 6.88 15.80 1.70
N ALA A 60 6.84 14.47 1.72
CA ALA A 60 5.67 13.72 1.25
C ALA A 60 4.43 13.99 2.11
N PHE A 61 4.56 14.11 3.44
CA PHE A 61 3.45 14.53 4.29
C PHE A 61 3.03 15.97 4.05
N GLU A 62 3.96 16.90 3.91
CA GLU A 62 3.62 18.30 3.65
C GLU A 62 2.91 18.46 2.30
N SER A 63 3.33 17.75 1.25
CA SER A 63 2.59 17.76 -0.02
C SER A 63 1.17 17.20 0.13
N SER A 64 0.98 16.15 0.96
CA SER A 64 -0.35 15.63 1.30
C SER A 64 -1.22 16.70 1.98
N LYS A 65 -0.69 17.38 2.98
CA LYS A 65 -1.40 18.45 3.69
C LYS A 65 -1.73 19.63 2.77
N LEU A 66 -0.80 20.03 1.89
CA LEU A 66 -1.05 21.08 0.90
C LEU A 66 -2.25 20.77 0.02
N PHE A 67 -2.33 19.53 -0.48
CA PHE A 67 -3.46 19.11 -1.31
C PHE A 67 -4.79 19.15 -0.55
N PHE A 68 -4.86 18.52 0.63
CA PHE A 68 -6.11 18.43 1.39
C PHE A 68 -6.53 19.75 2.05
N ALA A 69 -5.63 20.74 2.14
CA ALA A 69 -5.95 22.10 2.55
C ALA A 69 -6.59 22.95 1.43
N LEU A 70 -6.55 22.49 0.18
CA LEU A 70 -7.23 23.19 -0.92
C LEU A 70 -8.75 23.25 -0.68
N PRO A 71 -9.43 24.33 -1.09
CA PRO A 71 -10.89 24.36 -1.13
C PRO A 71 -11.45 23.19 -1.94
N GLU A 72 -12.62 22.68 -1.56
CA GLU A 72 -13.25 21.54 -2.22
C GLU A 72 -13.40 21.75 -3.73
N GLU A 73 -13.79 22.96 -4.16
CA GLU A 73 -13.90 23.33 -5.58
C GLU A 73 -12.59 23.12 -6.34
N LYS A 74 -11.44 23.39 -5.71
CA LYS A 74 -10.12 23.17 -6.30
C LYS A 74 -9.76 21.68 -6.34
N ARG A 75 -10.16 20.91 -5.35
CA ARG A 75 -10.00 19.44 -5.37
C ARG A 75 -10.90 18.79 -6.43
N MET A 76 -12.09 19.37 -6.68
CA MET A 76 -12.98 18.96 -7.78
C MET A 76 -12.37 19.16 -9.17
N ASP A 77 -11.38 20.07 -9.33
CA ASP A 77 -10.66 20.19 -10.61
C ASP A 77 -9.88 18.94 -10.99
N VAL A 78 -9.48 18.15 -10.01
CA VAL A 78 -8.79 16.86 -10.16
C VAL A 78 -9.62 15.68 -9.66
N HIS A 79 -10.95 15.79 -9.68
CA HIS A 79 -11.84 14.69 -9.29
C HIS A 79 -11.61 13.43 -10.14
N VAL A 80 -11.65 12.25 -9.53
CA VAL A 80 -11.40 10.95 -10.16
C VAL A 80 -12.24 10.72 -11.43
N GLY A 81 -13.43 11.28 -11.50
CA GLY A 81 -14.29 11.23 -12.70
C GLY A 81 -13.74 12.00 -13.91
N LYS A 82 -12.66 12.80 -13.75
CA LYS A 82 -11.96 13.48 -14.85
C LYS A 82 -10.75 12.69 -15.36
N ALA A 83 -10.48 11.52 -14.78
CA ALA A 83 -9.40 10.65 -15.22
C ALA A 83 -9.58 10.21 -16.67
N VAL A 84 -8.48 10.10 -17.40
CA VAL A 84 -8.51 9.62 -18.79
C VAL A 84 -8.88 8.13 -18.81
N GLY A 85 -9.99 7.79 -19.42
CA GLY A 85 -10.46 6.41 -19.57
C GLY A 85 -10.57 5.66 -18.24
N ARG A 86 -9.84 4.55 -18.11
CA ARG A 86 -9.83 3.70 -16.90
C ARG A 86 -8.51 3.82 -16.12
N SER A 87 -7.89 5.00 -16.12
CA SER A 87 -6.62 5.22 -15.42
C SER A 87 -6.79 5.32 -13.89
N PHE A 88 -7.98 5.68 -13.38
CA PHE A 88 -8.30 5.82 -11.95
C PHE A 88 -7.32 6.74 -11.21
N ARG A 89 -7.23 8.01 -11.66
CA ARG A 89 -6.38 9.05 -11.08
C ARG A 89 -7.23 10.19 -10.53
N GLY A 90 -6.71 10.87 -9.51
CA GLY A 90 -7.32 12.09 -8.97
C GLY A 90 -7.95 11.92 -7.60
N TRP A 91 -8.79 12.87 -7.23
CA TRP A 91 -9.40 12.96 -5.90
C TRP A 91 -10.72 12.20 -5.82
N GLU A 92 -10.83 11.36 -4.80
CA GLU A 92 -12.06 10.73 -4.34
C GLU A 92 -12.54 11.43 -3.06
N PRO A 93 -13.74 12.03 -3.04
CA PRO A 93 -14.34 12.60 -1.84
C PRO A 93 -14.55 11.58 -0.71
N PRO A 94 -14.74 12.02 0.53
CA PRO A 94 -15.11 11.14 1.63
C PRO A 94 -16.49 10.50 1.40
N LEU A 95 -16.76 9.40 2.08
CA LEU A 95 -18.04 8.68 2.10
C LEU A 95 -18.47 8.05 0.75
N ILE A 96 -17.53 7.86 -0.18
CA ILE A 96 -17.80 7.19 -1.47
C ILE A 96 -17.65 5.66 -1.35
N GLN A 97 -16.66 5.19 -0.58
CA GLN A 97 -16.36 3.77 -0.48
C GLN A 97 -17.06 3.12 0.72
N GLN A 98 -17.60 1.91 0.50
CA GLN A 98 -18.21 1.08 1.54
C GLN A 98 -17.76 -0.36 1.31
N HIS A 99 -16.86 -0.86 2.12
CA HIS A 99 -16.27 -2.18 1.96
C HIS A 99 -17.18 -3.32 2.46
N GLU A 100 -18.08 -3.05 3.39
CA GLU A 100 -18.92 -4.07 3.99
C GLU A 100 -20.38 -3.62 4.09
N LYS A 101 -21.31 -4.51 3.69
CA LYS A 101 -22.74 -4.24 3.77
C LYS A 101 -23.17 -4.12 5.24
N GLY A 102 -23.87 -3.03 5.57
CA GLY A 102 -24.34 -2.76 6.94
C GLY A 102 -23.44 -1.81 7.72
N LEU A 103 -22.22 -1.54 7.25
CA LEU A 103 -21.38 -0.46 7.77
C LEU A 103 -21.74 0.87 7.08
N LEU A 104 -21.35 1.97 7.68
CA LEU A 104 -21.38 3.29 7.03
C LEU A 104 -20.22 3.40 6.04
N PRO A 105 -20.31 4.26 5.02
CA PRO A 105 -19.21 4.52 4.11
C PRO A 105 -17.97 5.06 4.84
N ASP A 106 -16.77 4.71 4.35
CA ASP A 106 -15.49 5.14 4.91
C ASP A 106 -15.37 6.67 5.00
N THR A 107 -14.81 7.18 6.08
CA THR A 107 -14.68 8.63 6.29
C THR A 107 -13.50 9.27 5.56
N LYS A 108 -12.60 8.47 5.01
CA LYS A 108 -11.44 8.98 4.29
C LYS A 108 -11.81 9.69 3.01
N GLU A 109 -11.04 10.69 2.66
CA GLU A 109 -10.87 11.17 1.28
C GLU A 109 -9.49 10.76 0.76
N THR A 110 -9.35 10.67 -0.57
CA THR A 110 -8.14 10.09 -1.16
C THR A 110 -7.73 10.87 -2.40
N PHE A 111 -6.43 11.15 -2.55
CA PHE A 111 -5.86 11.60 -3.82
C PHE A 111 -4.97 10.51 -4.41
N ILE A 112 -5.25 10.10 -5.65
CA ILE A 112 -4.65 8.92 -6.29
C ILE A 112 -3.75 9.35 -7.43
N VAL A 113 -2.50 8.93 -7.37
CA VAL A 113 -1.53 9.01 -8.47
C VAL A 113 -1.04 7.62 -8.85
N GLY A 114 -0.55 7.46 -10.05
CA GLY A 114 0.10 6.22 -10.50
C GLY A 114 1.33 6.52 -11.33
N ARG A 115 1.84 5.53 -12.04
CA ARG A 115 2.90 5.75 -13.01
C ARG A 115 2.44 6.80 -14.03
N GLU A 116 3.24 7.85 -14.20
CA GLU A 116 2.93 8.89 -15.18
C GLU A 116 3.03 8.33 -16.59
N VAL A 117 1.98 8.48 -17.37
CA VAL A 117 1.94 8.10 -18.78
C VAL A 117 1.34 9.27 -19.56
N PRO A 118 2.05 9.83 -20.55
CA PRO A 118 1.57 10.98 -21.31
C PRO A 118 0.20 10.73 -21.94
N ALA A 119 -0.60 11.78 -22.12
CA ALA A 119 -1.96 11.66 -22.66
C ALA A 119 -1.99 11.23 -24.14
N ASP A 120 -0.88 11.45 -24.87
CA ASP A 120 -0.69 11.03 -26.26
C ASP A 120 -0.07 9.63 -26.41
N ASP A 121 0.22 8.95 -25.30
CA ASP A 121 0.66 7.56 -25.31
C ASP A 121 -0.51 6.66 -25.78
N PRO A 122 -0.26 5.69 -26.69
CA PRO A 122 -1.30 4.77 -27.18
C PRO A 122 -2.02 3.97 -26.08
N GLU A 123 -1.37 3.76 -24.93
CA GLU A 123 -1.96 3.04 -23.81
C GLU A 123 -2.69 3.95 -22.81
N ALA A 124 -2.62 5.28 -22.98
CA ALA A 124 -3.31 6.21 -22.09
C ALA A 124 -4.83 5.96 -22.08
N GLY A 125 -5.39 5.87 -20.88
CA GLY A 125 -6.81 5.56 -20.68
C GLY A 125 -7.14 4.06 -20.65
N THR A 126 -6.17 3.18 -20.88
CA THR A 126 -6.33 1.75 -20.58
C THR A 126 -6.33 1.51 -19.06
N PHE A 127 -6.60 0.29 -18.64
CA PHE A 127 -6.75 -0.06 -17.24
C PHE A 127 -5.50 0.29 -16.41
N LEU A 128 -5.65 1.14 -15.40
CA LEU A 128 -4.62 1.68 -14.50
C LEU A 128 -3.47 2.45 -15.21
N THR A 129 -3.65 2.85 -16.47
CA THR A 129 -2.61 3.49 -17.27
C THR A 129 -3.11 4.84 -17.79
N GLY A 130 -2.34 5.89 -17.62
CA GLY A 130 -2.67 7.23 -18.11
C GLY A 130 -2.00 8.35 -17.32
N PRO A 131 -2.25 9.60 -17.73
CA PRO A 131 -1.70 10.76 -17.04
C PRO A 131 -2.30 10.91 -15.65
N ASN A 132 -1.51 11.41 -14.72
CA ASN A 132 -2.00 11.85 -13.44
C ASN A 132 -2.77 13.17 -13.59
N LEU A 133 -3.72 13.41 -12.69
CA LEU A 133 -4.41 14.69 -12.57
C LEU A 133 -3.67 15.53 -11.53
N TRP A 134 -3.00 16.60 -11.96
CA TRP A 134 -2.23 17.44 -11.06
C TRP A 134 -3.05 18.65 -10.61
N PRO A 135 -3.13 18.93 -9.28
CA PRO A 135 -3.82 20.12 -8.77
C PRO A 135 -3.05 21.40 -9.13
N ASP A 136 -3.73 22.53 -9.07
CA ASP A 136 -3.16 23.86 -9.23
C ASP A 136 -2.33 24.25 -7.99
N LEU A 137 -1.17 23.60 -7.87
CA LEU A 137 -0.16 23.82 -6.83
C LEU A 137 1.21 24.02 -7.48
N PRO A 138 2.16 24.73 -6.82
CA PRO A 138 3.52 24.84 -7.32
C PRO A 138 4.10 23.45 -7.59
N LYS A 139 4.65 23.28 -8.79
CA LYS A 139 5.14 21.98 -9.27
C LYS A 139 6.22 21.41 -8.35
N GLU A 140 7.13 22.25 -7.92
CA GLU A 140 8.25 21.93 -7.04
C GLU A 140 7.84 21.56 -5.61
N GLU A 141 6.67 22.02 -5.15
CA GLU A 141 6.16 21.74 -3.82
C GLU A 141 5.24 20.52 -3.77
N PHE A 142 4.65 20.14 -4.92
CA PHE A 142 3.70 19.03 -4.98
C PHE A 142 4.10 17.96 -6.00
N GLN A 143 4.01 18.22 -7.30
CA GLN A 143 4.19 17.20 -8.34
C GLN A 143 5.57 16.56 -8.29
N ASP A 144 6.63 17.36 -8.23
CA ASP A 144 8.01 16.86 -8.22
C ASP A 144 8.32 16.08 -6.93
N VAL A 145 7.79 16.51 -5.78
CA VAL A 145 7.90 15.80 -4.50
C VAL A 145 7.19 14.45 -4.57
N VAL A 146 5.96 14.42 -5.09
CA VAL A 146 5.16 13.18 -5.22
C VAL A 146 5.84 12.17 -6.12
N LEU A 147 6.33 12.60 -7.29
CA LEU A 147 7.02 11.73 -8.24
C LEU A 147 8.37 11.23 -7.71
N ALA A 148 9.13 12.08 -7.02
CA ALA A 148 10.38 11.67 -6.37
C ALA A 148 10.14 10.65 -5.26
N TYR A 149 9.11 10.83 -4.45
CA TYR A 149 8.71 9.87 -3.42
C TYR A 149 8.26 8.55 -4.05
N GLN A 150 7.40 8.59 -5.08
CA GLN A 150 6.96 7.39 -5.81
C GLN A 150 8.15 6.58 -6.36
N ALA A 151 9.14 7.24 -6.95
CA ALA A 151 10.34 6.57 -7.46
C ALA A 151 11.14 5.85 -6.36
N ARG A 152 11.16 6.40 -5.13
CA ARG A 152 11.75 5.72 -3.96
C ARG A 152 10.94 4.50 -3.55
N MET A 153 9.62 4.61 -3.54
CA MET A 153 8.75 3.49 -3.20
C MET A 153 8.88 2.32 -4.18
N VAL A 154 9.03 2.59 -5.48
CA VAL A 154 9.30 1.54 -6.49
C VAL A 154 10.58 0.77 -6.15
N LYS A 155 11.67 1.48 -5.84
CA LYS A 155 12.95 0.84 -5.48
C LYS A 155 12.85 0.03 -4.18
N LEU A 156 12.15 0.57 -3.19
CA LEU A 156 11.92 -0.12 -1.94
C LEU A 156 11.05 -1.38 -2.15
N ALA A 157 10.01 -1.29 -2.98
CA ALA A 157 9.15 -2.41 -3.32
C ALA A 157 9.93 -3.54 -4.03
N GLN A 158 10.82 -3.20 -4.98
CA GLN A 158 11.73 -4.16 -5.61
C GLN A 158 12.60 -4.89 -4.58
N THR A 159 13.19 -4.13 -3.65
CA THR A 159 14.00 -4.71 -2.55
C THR A 159 13.17 -5.67 -1.70
N ILE A 160 11.95 -5.28 -1.31
CA ILE A 160 11.08 -6.13 -0.49
C ILE A 160 10.67 -7.41 -1.24
N VAL A 161 10.32 -7.30 -2.53
CA VAL A 161 9.98 -8.46 -3.36
C VAL A 161 11.15 -9.44 -3.43
N HIS A 162 12.39 -8.95 -3.64
CA HIS A 162 13.59 -9.79 -3.62
C HIS A 162 13.81 -10.49 -2.27
N ILE A 163 13.59 -9.79 -1.14
CA ILE A 163 13.68 -10.40 0.20
C ILE A 163 12.62 -11.51 0.34
N LEU A 164 11.38 -11.24 -0.07
CA LEU A 164 10.30 -12.22 -0.01
C LEU A 164 10.60 -13.46 -0.86
N VAL A 165 11.12 -13.30 -2.08
CA VAL A 165 11.51 -14.46 -2.92
C VAL A 165 12.61 -15.27 -2.26
N GLN A 166 13.64 -14.64 -1.68
CA GLN A 166 14.73 -15.32 -0.97
C GLN A 166 14.27 -16.01 0.33
N GLY A 167 13.15 -15.56 0.93
CA GLY A 167 12.57 -16.17 2.13
C GLY A 167 11.63 -17.36 1.85
N LEU A 168 11.46 -17.77 0.57
CA LEU A 168 10.65 -18.93 0.22
C LEU A 168 11.34 -20.24 0.62
N PRO A 169 10.59 -21.35 0.83
CA PRO A 169 11.17 -22.62 1.15
C PRO A 169 12.19 -23.08 0.08
N GLU A 170 13.37 -23.51 0.50
CA GLU A 170 14.43 -24.00 -0.41
C GLU A 170 13.93 -25.14 -1.33
N ALA A 171 13.02 -25.98 -0.81
CA ALA A 171 12.42 -27.09 -1.56
C ALA A 171 11.58 -26.64 -2.78
N TRP A 172 11.28 -25.35 -2.92
CA TRP A 172 10.59 -24.81 -4.10
C TRP A 172 11.55 -24.52 -5.25
N GLU A 173 12.86 -24.52 -4.98
CA GLU A 173 13.92 -24.23 -5.96
C GLU A 173 13.61 -22.96 -6.77
N CYS A 174 12.99 -21.97 -6.10
CA CYS A 174 12.53 -20.74 -6.73
C CYS A 174 13.72 -19.88 -7.14
N PRO A 175 13.85 -19.48 -8.42
CA PRO A 175 14.91 -18.56 -8.83
C PRO A 175 14.82 -17.22 -8.11
N PRO A 176 15.94 -16.58 -7.75
CA PRO A 176 15.93 -15.31 -7.00
C PRO A 176 15.29 -14.14 -7.78
N ASP A 177 15.19 -14.25 -9.09
CA ASP A 177 14.60 -13.28 -10.03
C ASP A 177 13.18 -13.67 -10.49
N ALA A 178 12.56 -14.67 -9.86
CA ALA A 178 11.26 -15.22 -10.26
C ALA A 178 10.13 -14.18 -10.37
N LEU A 179 10.22 -13.09 -9.62
CA LEU A 179 9.23 -11.99 -9.63
C LEU A 179 9.79 -10.67 -10.19
N ASP A 180 10.96 -10.66 -10.82
CA ASP A 180 11.54 -9.43 -11.39
C ASP A 180 10.61 -8.80 -12.42
N GLY A 181 10.01 -9.62 -13.29
CA GLY A 181 9.05 -9.16 -14.26
C GLY A 181 7.81 -8.46 -13.68
N LEU A 182 7.46 -8.78 -12.42
CA LEU A 182 6.39 -8.08 -11.70
C LEU A 182 6.69 -6.60 -11.49
N THR A 183 7.97 -6.24 -11.36
CA THR A 183 8.43 -4.89 -11.02
C THR A 183 8.91 -4.08 -12.23
N VAL A 184 8.80 -4.62 -13.44
CA VAL A 184 9.08 -3.92 -14.70
C VAL A 184 7.84 -3.15 -15.14
N ASP A 185 7.91 -1.84 -15.28
CA ASP A 185 6.78 -0.97 -15.65
C ASP A 185 5.48 -1.27 -14.87
N PRO A 186 5.53 -1.36 -13.53
CA PRO A 186 4.42 -1.83 -12.74
C PRO A 186 3.27 -0.81 -12.69
N ALA A 187 2.04 -1.30 -12.57
CA ALA A 187 0.94 -0.51 -12.03
C ALA A 187 1.21 -0.28 -10.53
N ILE A 188 1.29 0.99 -10.16
CA ILE A 188 1.70 1.46 -8.83
C ILE A 188 0.77 2.56 -8.34
N PRO A 189 -0.53 2.29 -8.12
CA PRO A 189 -1.38 3.30 -7.52
C PRO A 189 -0.82 3.71 -6.16
N MET A 190 -0.66 5.01 -5.96
CA MET A 190 -0.24 5.59 -4.69
C MET A 190 -1.36 6.50 -4.20
N ARG A 191 -1.81 6.28 -2.98
CA ARG A 191 -2.94 6.99 -2.38
C ARG A 191 -2.47 7.84 -1.23
N PHE A 192 -2.68 9.15 -1.35
CA PHE A 192 -2.64 10.09 -0.24
C PHE A 192 -4.00 10.04 0.44
N LEU A 193 -4.03 9.70 1.71
CA LEU A 193 -5.27 9.54 2.47
C LEU A 193 -5.34 10.59 3.58
N HIS A 194 -6.48 11.22 3.68
CA HIS A 194 -6.82 12.14 4.75
C HIS A 194 -8.08 11.65 5.46
N TYR A 195 -8.00 11.60 6.77
CA TYR A 195 -9.10 11.28 7.66
C TYR A 195 -9.41 12.54 8.47
N GLY A 196 -10.52 13.16 8.17
CA GLY A 196 -10.99 14.33 8.91
C GLY A 196 -11.55 13.96 10.29
N PRO A 197 -11.78 14.96 11.15
CA PRO A 197 -12.37 14.74 12.46
C PRO A 197 -13.79 14.20 12.35
N VAL A 198 -14.12 13.24 13.23
CA VAL A 198 -15.45 12.64 13.32
C VAL A 198 -16.24 13.33 14.42
N LYS A 199 -17.39 13.93 14.07
CA LYS A 199 -18.22 14.71 15.01
C LYS A 199 -18.93 13.84 16.05
N GLU A 200 -19.40 12.66 15.61
CA GLU A 200 -20.12 11.70 16.45
C GLU A 200 -19.61 10.29 16.13
N LYS A 201 -19.34 9.51 17.18
CA LYS A 201 -18.86 8.14 17.04
C LYS A 201 -20.04 7.21 16.75
N ASP A 202 -20.00 6.50 15.64
CA ASP A 202 -20.90 5.39 15.32
C ASP A 202 -20.05 4.11 15.20
N PRO A 203 -20.40 3.02 15.90
CA PRO A 203 -19.64 1.76 15.84
C PRO A 203 -19.59 1.13 14.45
N ARG A 204 -20.47 1.56 13.53
CA ARG A 204 -20.46 1.17 12.12
C ARG A 204 -19.58 2.05 11.24
N GLN A 205 -18.98 3.13 11.81
CA GLN A 205 -18.17 4.10 11.09
C GLN A 205 -16.69 3.79 11.25
N PHE A 206 -15.99 3.62 10.15
CA PHE A 206 -14.55 3.41 10.10
C PHE A 206 -13.88 4.50 9.27
N GLY A 207 -12.61 4.75 9.52
CA GLY A 207 -11.75 5.47 8.60
C GLY A 207 -11.64 4.68 7.29
N VAL A 208 -11.30 3.37 7.42
CA VAL A 208 -11.41 2.35 6.37
C VAL A 208 -11.92 1.07 7.02
N ALA A 209 -13.04 0.53 6.53
CA ALA A 209 -13.59 -0.72 7.02
C ALA A 209 -12.68 -1.91 6.68
N ALA A 210 -12.93 -3.05 7.33
CA ALA A 210 -12.08 -4.24 7.22
C ALA A 210 -12.03 -4.79 5.78
N HIS A 211 -10.80 -4.90 5.24
CA HIS A 211 -10.53 -5.41 3.89
C HIS A 211 -9.15 -6.09 3.85
N ALA A 212 -8.83 -6.70 2.74
CA ALA A 212 -7.48 -7.13 2.37
C ALA A 212 -7.08 -6.40 1.08
N ASP A 213 -5.77 -6.15 0.91
CA ASP A 213 -5.26 -5.56 -0.31
C ASP A 213 -5.10 -6.61 -1.40
N PHE A 214 -5.48 -6.30 -2.63
CA PHE A 214 -5.30 -7.21 -3.76
C PHE A 214 -3.95 -7.04 -4.49
N SER A 215 -3.14 -6.04 -4.12
CA SER A 215 -1.77 -5.83 -4.62
C SER A 215 -0.82 -7.00 -4.28
N ALA A 216 0.40 -6.98 -4.80
CA ALA A 216 1.45 -7.87 -4.32
C ALA A 216 1.91 -7.49 -2.91
N ILE A 217 2.26 -6.24 -2.72
CA ILE A 217 2.60 -5.66 -1.41
C ILE A 217 2.08 -4.22 -1.32
N THR A 218 1.84 -3.77 -0.10
CA THR A 218 1.57 -2.37 0.21
C THR A 218 2.69 -1.81 1.08
N ILE A 219 3.14 -0.58 0.79
CA ILE A 219 4.08 0.20 1.59
C ILE A 219 3.32 1.41 2.11
N LEU A 220 3.07 1.46 3.42
CA LEU A 220 2.29 2.52 4.05
C LEU A 220 3.17 3.40 4.92
N LEU A 221 3.17 4.69 4.64
CA LEU A 221 3.72 5.72 5.52
C LEU A 221 2.59 6.26 6.41
N GLN A 222 2.74 6.15 7.73
CA GLN A 222 1.79 6.66 8.72
C GLN A 222 2.31 7.94 9.36
N GLN A 223 1.42 8.92 9.56
CA GLN A 223 1.78 10.14 10.29
C GLN A 223 2.05 9.81 11.77
N PRO A 224 3.19 10.25 12.34
CA PRO A 224 3.47 10.07 13.76
C PRO A 224 2.38 10.63 14.67
N GLY A 225 2.09 9.91 15.77
CA GLY A 225 1.07 10.30 16.75
C GLY A 225 -0.38 10.11 16.29
N THR A 226 -0.61 9.34 15.22
CA THR A 226 -1.96 9.08 14.69
C THR A 226 -2.20 7.58 14.49
N GLU A 227 -2.35 6.84 15.60
CA GLU A 227 -2.67 5.42 15.59
C GLU A 227 -4.06 5.20 14.97
N GLY A 228 -4.45 3.95 14.74
CA GLY A 228 -5.79 3.59 14.26
C GLY A 228 -5.79 2.42 13.27
N LEU A 229 -4.63 2.08 12.68
CA LEU A 229 -4.49 0.89 11.87
C LEU A 229 -4.49 -0.35 12.75
N GLN A 230 -5.32 -1.34 12.40
CA GLN A 230 -5.42 -2.63 13.08
C GLN A 230 -5.40 -3.76 12.05
N VAL A 231 -4.77 -4.87 12.39
CA VAL A 231 -4.73 -6.10 11.59
C VAL A 231 -5.43 -7.23 12.33
N TRP A 232 -6.22 -8.03 11.61
CA TRP A 232 -6.88 -9.21 12.16
C TRP A 232 -5.89 -10.36 12.32
N TYR A 233 -5.80 -10.87 13.55
CA TYR A 233 -4.92 -11.99 13.89
C TYR A 233 -5.73 -13.23 14.26
N PRO A 234 -5.94 -14.19 13.34
CA PRO A 234 -6.80 -15.34 13.55
C PRO A 234 -6.44 -16.23 14.74
N PRO A 235 -5.14 -16.41 15.11
CA PRO A 235 -4.84 -17.26 16.26
C PRO A 235 -5.47 -16.82 17.57
N THR A 236 -5.69 -15.51 17.75
CA THR A 236 -6.36 -14.96 18.94
C THR A 236 -7.77 -14.44 18.66
N GLU A 237 -8.19 -14.49 17.38
CA GLU A 237 -9.48 -13.94 16.91
C GLU A 237 -9.69 -12.47 17.34
N ASP A 238 -8.62 -11.66 17.25
CA ASP A 238 -8.63 -10.27 17.70
C ASP A 238 -7.96 -9.32 16.70
N TRP A 239 -8.23 -8.03 16.86
CA TRP A 239 -7.63 -6.94 16.10
C TRP A 239 -6.39 -6.41 16.81
N ILE A 240 -5.21 -6.64 16.23
CA ILE A 240 -3.93 -6.18 16.77
C ILE A 240 -3.65 -4.78 16.24
N PRO A 241 -3.36 -3.77 17.10
CA PRO A 241 -2.94 -2.46 16.65
C PRO A 241 -1.57 -2.53 15.95
N VAL A 242 -1.43 -1.78 14.87
CA VAL A 242 -0.16 -1.58 14.17
C VAL A 242 0.45 -0.27 14.67
N PRO A 243 1.54 -0.33 15.45
CA PRO A 243 2.16 0.88 15.99
C PRO A 243 2.73 1.75 14.87
N VAL A 244 2.69 3.07 15.07
CA VAL A 244 3.41 4.00 14.21
C VAL A 244 4.86 4.03 14.64
N VAL A 245 5.77 3.71 13.73
CA VAL A 245 7.23 3.77 13.94
C VAL A 245 7.76 5.02 13.25
N GLU A 246 8.48 5.85 14.00
CA GLU A 246 9.09 7.06 13.44
C GLU A 246 10.07 6.69 12.32
N ASP A 247 10.00 7.39 11.21
CA ASP A 247 10.77 7.10 9.99
C ASP A 247 10.67 5.65 9.50
N GLY A 248 9.59 4.96 9.85
CA GLY A 248 9.33 3.61 9.41
C GLY A 248 8.13 3.54 8.45
N PHE A 249 8.06 2.43 7.74
CA PHE A 249 6.89 2.05 6.96
C PHE A 249 6.18 0.86 7.59
N VAL A 250 4.88 0.74 7.33
CA VAL A 250 4.17 -0.53 7.49
C VAL A 250 4.19 -1.23 6.14
N ILE A 251 4.59 -2.49 6.14
CA ILE A 251 4.52 -3.36 4.97
C ILE A 251 3.44 -4.40 5.23
N ASN A 252 2.56 -4.59 4.24
CA ASN A 252 1.66 -5.74 4.26
C ASN A 252 1.70 -6.52 2.95
N ILE A 253 1.53 -7.81 3.09
CA ILE A 253 1.35 -8.76 1.99
C ILE A 253 -0.07 -8.61 1.46
N GLY A 254 -0.19 -8.51 0.15
CA GLY A 254 -1.48 -8.49 -0.53
C GLY A 254 -1.87 -9.86 -1.11
N ASP A 255 -3.11 -9.96 -1.56
CA ASP A 255 -3.70 -11.20 -2.07
C ASP A 255 -2.95 -11.77 -3.28
N LEU A 256 -2.39 -10.89 -4.14
CA LEU A 256 -1.60 -11.35 -5.29
C LEU A 256 -0.32 -12.07 -4.85
N MET A 257 0.41 -11.55 -3.86
CA MET A 257 1.60 -12.22 -3.31
C MET A 257 1.21 -13.51 -2.58
N GLN A 258 0.12 -13.49 -1.80
CA GLN A 258 -0.40 -14.71 -1.19
C GLN A 258 -0.70 -15.77 -2.24
N LYS A 259 -1.30 -15.39 -3.37
CA LYS A 259 -1.60 -16.29 -4.49
C LYS A 259 -0.33 -16.81 -5.14
N TYR A 260 0.66 -15.98 -5.43
CA TYR A 260 1.94 -16.37 -6.02
C TYR A 260 2.76 -17.28 -5.09
N THR A 261 2.57 -17.15 -3.79
CA THR A 261 3.25 -18.02 -2.81
C THR A 261 2.37 -19.18 -2.32
N ALA A 262 1.29 -19.51 -3.04
CA ALA A 262 0.36 -20.61 -2.69
C ALA A 262 -0.11 -20.54 -1.21
N GLY A 263 -0.29 -19.33 -0.67
CA GLY A 263 -0.67 -19.12 0.73
C GLY A 263 0.48 -19.22 1.74
N TYR A 264 1.73 -19.38 1.32
CA TYR A 264 2.88 -19.40 2.22
C TYR A 264 3.04 -18.04 2.93
N TYR A 265 3.01 -16.94 2.18
CA TYR A 265 2.84 -15.59 2.75
C TYR A 265 1.36 -15.27 2.82
N ARG A 266 1.00 -14.55 3.84
CA ARG A 266 -0.38 -14.35 4.23
C ARG A 266 -0.83 -12.92 3.92
N SER A 267 -1.91 -12.77 3.17
CA SER A 267 -2.66 -11.52 3.11
C SER A 267 -3.59 -11.43 4.31
N ALA A 268 -3.51 -10.36 5.08
CA ALA A 268 -4.27 -10.22 6.31
C ALA A 268 -5.30 -9.09 6.20
N ARG A 269 -6.51 -9.34 6.72
CA ARG A 269 -7.54 -8.30 6.84
C ARG A 269 -7.07 -7.22 7.80
N HIS A 270 -7.30 -5.97 7.42
CA HIS A 270 -6.94 -4.82 8.22
C HIS A 270 -7.99 -3.72 8.09
N ARG A 271 -8.01 -2.81 9.05
CA ARG A 271 -8.96 -1.68 9.11
C ARG A 271 -8.32 -0.46 9.73
N VAL A 272 -8.93 0.70 9.52
CA VAL A 272 -8.57 1.95 10.22
C VAL A 272 -9.78 2.39 11.03
N VAL A 273 -9.62 2.44 12.36
CA VAL A 273 -10.66 2.95 13.25
C VAL A 273 -10.69 4.48 13.25
N THR A 274 -11.84 5.06 13.53
CA THR A 274 -11.99 6.51 13.70
C THR A 274 -11.44 6.97 15.05
N PHE A 275 -11.01 8.23 15.14
CA PHE A 275 -10.47 8.82 16.36
C PHE A 275 -11.58 9.39 17.25
N ASP A 276 -11.35 9.38 18.58
CA ASP A 276 -12.23 10.02 19.55
C ASP A 276 -11.99 11.54 19.67
N ASP A 277 -10.99 12.08 18.97
CA ASP A 277 -10.62 13.49 19.02
C ASP A 277 -11.29 14.24 17.88
N LYS A 278 -12.16 15.21 18.24
CA LYS A 278 -12.97 15.99 17.30
C LYS A 278 -12.18 16.97 16.43
N ASP A 279 -10.92 17.23 16.81
CA ASP A 279 -10.06 18.19 16.11
C ASP A 279 -8.89 17.48 15.40
N LYS A 280 -8.80 16.15 15.53
CA LYS A 280 -7.66 15.38 15.03
C LYS A 280 -7.83 15.00 13.55
N HIS A 281 -6.86 15.44 12.75
CA HIS A 281 -6.68 14.97 11.39
C HIS A 281 -5.60 13.89 11.36
N ARG A 282 -5.78 12.88 10.51
CA ARG A 282 -4.77 11.87 10.24
C ARG A 282 -4.43 11.85 8.75
N TYR A 283 -3.15 11.77 8.45
CA TYR A 283 -2.65 11.58 7.09
C TYR A 283 -1.88 10.27 6.99
N SER A 284 -2.00 9.62 5.85
CA SER A 284 -1.16 8.47 5.50
C SER A 284 -0.96 8.40 4.00
N ILE A 285 0.11 7.74 3.56
CA ILE A 285 0.42 7.57 2.15
C ILE A 285 0.63 6.08 1.90
N ALA A 286 -0.26 5.48 1.11
CA ALA A 286 -0.20 4.06 0.76
C ALA A 286 0.27 3.90 -0.69
N PHE A 287 1.37 3.19 -0.88
CA PHE A 287 1.89 2.79 -2.17
C PHE A 287 1.58 1.30 -2.38
N PHE A 288 0.88 0.98 -3.47
CA PHE A 288 0.53 -0.38 -3.81
C PHE A 288 1.39 -0.85 -4.99
N LEU A 289 2.08 -1.95 -4.85
CA LEU A 289 2.68 -2.66 -5.96
C LEU A 289 1.65 -3.63 -6.53
N ASP A 290 0.84 -3.19 -7.47
CA ASP A 290 -0.06 -4.09 -8.20
C ASP A 290 0.73 -4.95 -9.20
N GLY A 291 1.85 -4.42 -9.70
CA GLY A 291 2.76 -5.11 -10.58
C GLY A 291 2.52 -4.84 -12.07
N ASN A 292 3.39 -5.39 -12.91
CA ASN A 292 3.24 -5.30 -14.36
C ASN A 292 1.97 -6.04 -14.79
N LEU A 293 1.04 -5.34 -15.44
CA LEU A 293 -0.28 -5.88 -15.79
C LEU A 293 -0.21 -7.05 -16.79
N GLN A 294 0.89 -7.18 -17.54
CA GLN A 294 1.13 -8.28 -18.49
C GLN A 294 1.90 -9.44 -17.85
N PHE A 295 2.46 -9.24 -16.65
CA PHE A 295 3.20 -10.30 -15.96
C PHE A 295 2.28 -11.45 -15.59
N ARG A 296 2.79 -12.66 -15.79
CA ARG A 296 2.07 -13.90 -15.49
C ARG A 296 3.00 -14.96 -14.94
N THR A 297 2.55 -15.69 -13.97
CA THR A 297 3.25 -16.85 -13.43
C THR A 297 2.26 -17.78 -12.72
N LYS A 298 2.64 -19.06 -12.58
CA LYS A 298 2.01 -19.96 -11.61
C LYS A 298 2.44 -19.57 -10.19
N ALA A 299 1.85 -20.20 -9.19
CA ALA A 299 2.43 -20.13 -7.86
C ALA A 299 3.88 -20.63 -7.88
N LEU A 300 4.76 -19.98 -7.09
CA LEU A 300 6.20 -20.20 -7.12
C LEU A 300 6.64 -21.59 -6.63
N ASN A 301 5.73 -22.36 -6.05
CA ASN A 301 5.91 -23.80 -5.78
C ASN A 301 5.51 -24.67 -6.99
N GLY A 302 5.22 -24.09 -8.13
CA GLY A 302 4.80 -24.78 -9.35
C GLY A 302 3.32 -25.20 -9.39
N SER A 303 2.55 -24.97 -8.34
CA SER A 303 1.15 -25.40 -8.24
C SER A 303 0.17 -24.43 -8.90
N GLY A 304 -1.04 -24.91 -9.16
CA GLY A 304 -2.16 -24.09 -9.59
C GLY A 304 -2.09 -23.58 -11.02
N PRO A 305 -3.09 -22.82 -11.46
CA PRO A 305 -3.10 -22.18 -12.76
C PRO A 305 -2.19 -20.95 -12.78
N GLU A 306 -1.82 -20.53 -13.99
CA GLU A 306 -1.15 -19.26 -14.23
C GLU A 306 -2.08 -18.09 -13.85
N THR A 307 -1.53 -17.08 -13.22
CA THR A 307 -2.23 -15.83 -12.88
C THR A 307 -1.62 -14.68 -13.65
N VAL A 308 -2.45 -13.96 -14.41
CA VAL A 308 -2.08 -12.70 -15.08
C VAL A 308 -2.45 -11.55 -14.17
N VAL A 309 -1.48 -10.67 -13.85
CA VAL A 309 -1.67 -9.54 -12.91
C VAL A 309 -2.86 -8.68 -13.32
N GLY A 310 -2.91 -8.21 -14.57
CA GLY A 310 -3.95 -7.29 -15.02
C GLY A 310 -5.36 -7.89 -14.96
N GLU A 311 -5.51 -9.18 -15.26
CA GLU A 311 -6.80 -9.87 -15.15
C GLU A 311 -7.23 -9.99 -13.68
N TYR A 312 -6.29 -10.37 -12.81
CA TYR A 312 -6.52 -10.53 -11.39
C TYR A 312 -6.91 -9.20 -10.73
N VAL A 313 -6.08 -8.16 -10.87
CA VAL A 313 -6.32 -6.84 -10.31
C VAL A 313 -7.63 -6.24 -10.82
N ARG A 314 -7.92 -6.41 -12.13
CA ARG A 314 -9.19 -5.98 -12.71
C ARG A 314 -10.38 -6.68 -12.07
N SER A 315 -10.32 -8.00 -11.88
CA SER A 315 -11.43 -8.75 -11.28
C SER A 315 -11.70 -8.30 -9.83
N CYS A 316 -10.65 -8.05 -9.04
CA CYS A 316 -10.77 -7.57 -7.67
C CYS A 316 -11.34 -6.15 -7.61
N LEU A 317 -10.80 -5.24 -8.42
CA LEU A 317 -11.25 -3.84 -8.45
C LEU A 317 -12.71 -3.73 -8.92
N MET A 318 -13.11 -4.47 -9.96
CA MET A 318 -14.49 -4.51 -10.45
C MET A 318 -15.44 -5.12 -9.42
N GLY A 319 -15.01 -6.14 -8.68
CA GLY A 319 -15.78 -6.70 -7.57
C GLY A 319 -16.04 -5.67 -6.46
N THR A 320 -15.06 -4.81 -6.17
CA THR A 320 -15.19 -3.73 -5.18
C THR A 320 -16.04 -2.56 -5.69
N LEU A 321 -15.95 -2.23 -6.98
CA LEU A 321 -16.71 -1.14 -7.62
C LEU A 321 -18.10 -1.57 -8.09
N GLY A 322 -18.35 -2.86 -8.28
CA GLY A 322 -19.54 -3.43 -8.92
C GLY A 322 -20.88 -3.21 -8.20
N THR A 323 -20.90 -2.48 -7.09
CA THR A 323 -22.11 -2.04 -6.40
C THR A 323 -22.37 -0.54 -6.58
N ARG A 324 -21.58 0.18 -7.37
CA ARG A 324 -21.64 1.65 -7.45
C ARG A 324 -21.56 2.15 -8.87
N GLY A 325 -22.56 2.92 -9.24
CA GLY A 325 -22.77 3.64 -10.50
C GLY A 325 -21.54 4.24 -11.22
N PRO A 326 -21.71 5.21 -12.11
CA PRO A 326 -21.03 5.36 -13.39
C PRO A 326 -19.59 5.83 -13.34
N LEU A 327 -18.70 5.18 -12.60
CA LEU A 327 -17.24 5.29 -12.72
C LEU A 327 -16.66 4.19 -13.64
N LEU A 328 -17.52 3.50 -14.40
CA LEU A 328 -17.15 2.45 -15.36
C LEU A 328 -17.41 2.90 -16.78
#